data_f4d2ed9b1c3417a3ba06018d9e62b2ec
#
_entry.id   f4d2ed9b1c3417a3ba06018d9e62b2ec
#
_cell.length_a   1.000
_cell.length_b   1.000
_cell.length_c   1.000
_cell.angle_alpha   90.00
_cell.angle_beta   90.00
_cell.angle_gamma   90.00
#
_symmetry.space_group_name_H-M   'P 1'
#
loop_
_entity.id
_entity.type
_entity.pdbx_description
1 polymer ?
#
loop_
_entity_poly.entity_id
_entity_poly.type
_entity_poly.pdbx_seq_one_letter_code
_entity_poly.pdbx_strand_id
1 'polypeptide(L)'
;RSETHGRAETEALVAGLPLVPRRRLFYKGKELEEMDTQAILNLHPEIVVVDELAHTNIEGSGNPKRWQDVMQLLDAGISVITAVNIQHIEGLNESVQEITGVEVHERVPDSVLAMADEVVNIDLTADELIDRLKAGKIYKPDKVAAALNNFFTQENILQLRELALKEVALRVEKKVENEVAAGDKCRHDRLLAVIDSSEKRSRRVIRKTARMATHINTSFVVLYVQGDRE
;
A
#
# COMPACT_ATOMS: atom_id res chain seq x y z
N ARG A 1 13.99 -11.47 0.29
CA ARG A 1 13.59 -12.37 -0.78
C ARG A 1 13.39 -11.58 -2.05
N SER A 2 13.95 -11.99 -3.16
CA SER A 2 13.67 -11.44 -4.49
C SER A 2 12.82 -12.46 -5.25
N GLU A 3 11.65 -12.03 -5.75
CA GLU A 3 10.81 -12.84 -6.61
C GLU A 3 11.13 -12.50 -8.07
N THR A 4 12.06 -13.25 -8.65
CA THR A 4 12.44 -13.01 -10.05
C THR A 4 11.40 -13.56 -11.03
N HIS A 5 10.58 -14.52 -10.59
CA HIS A 5 9.59 -15.21 -11.42
C HIS A 5 10.13 -15.72 -12.76
N GLY A 6 11.45 -16.04 -12.82
CA GLY A 6 12.16 -16.44 -14.03
C GLY A 6 12.39 -15.30 -15.01
N ARG A 7 12.45 -14.04 -14.52
CA ARG A 7 12.77 -12.86 -15.32
C ARG A 7 14.27 -12.65 -15.36
N ALA A 8 14.89 -12.92 -16.49
CA ALA A 8 16.36 -12.82 -16.67
C ALA A 8 16.91 -11.42 -16.32
N GLU A 9 16.17 -10.35 -16.63
CA GLU A 9 16.56 -8.97 -16.30
C GLU A 9 16.64 -8.75 -14.79
N THR A 10 15.65 -9.26 -14.03
CA THR A 10 15.62 -9.14 -12.56
C THR A 10 16.71 -10.02 -11.93
N GLU A 11 16.93 -11.21 -12.44
CA GLU A 11 18.02 -12.11 -11.99
C GLU A 11 19.40 -11.47 -12.17
N ALA A 12 19.62 -10.79 -13.30
CA ALA A 12 20.87 -10.09 -13.56
C ALA A 12 21.12 -8.94 -12.56
N LEU A 13 20.06 -8.22 -12.15
CA LEU A 13 20.17 -7.11 -11.19
C LEU A 13 20.50 -7.59 -9.77
N VAL A 14 20.04 -8.78 -9.37
CA VAL A 14 20.32 -9.33 -8.03
C VAL A 14 21.58 -10.17 -7.97
N ALA A 15 22.20 -10.53 -9.10
CA ALA A 15 23.35 -11.42 -9.17
C ALA A 15 24.58 -10.92 -8.39
N GLY A 16 24.68 -9.61 -8.12
CA GLY A 16 25.76 -9.02 -7.34
C GLY A 16 25.43 -8.80 -5.85
N LEU A 17 24.24 -9.16 -5.40
CA LEU A 17 23.81 -8.95 -4.02
C LEU A 17 23.93 -10.23 -3.20
N PRO A 18 24.35 -10.15 -1.92
CA PRO A 18 24.31 -11.30 -1.03
C PRO A 18 22.86 -11.75 -0.82
N LEU A 19 22.60 -13.03 -1.07
CA LEU A 19 21.28 -13.62 -0.92
C LEU A 19 21.22 -14.47 0.34
N VAL A 20 20.21 -14.26 1.18
CA VAL A 20 19.89 -15.17 2.29
C VAL A 20 19.12 -16.36 1.71
N PRO A 21 19.59 -17.60 1.93
CA PRO A 21 18.91 -18.80 1.43
C PRO A 21 17.47 -18.86 1.94
N ARG A 22 16.59 -19.37 1.10
CA ARG A 22 15.19 -19.59 1.50
C ARG A 22 15.08 -20.79 2.43
N ARG A 23 14.17 -20.70 3.39
CA ARG A 23 13.79 -21.82 4.23
C ARG A 23 12.87 -22.74 3.45
N ARG A 24 13.14 -24.04 3.50
CA ARG A 24 12.29 -25.07 2.90
C ARG A 24 11.31 -25.60 3.93
N LEU A 25 10.04 -25.66 3.55
CA LEU A 25 8.94 -26.13 4.38
C LEU A 25 8.15 -27.20 3.63
N PHE A 26 7.80 -28.27 4.34
CA PHE A 26 6.89 -29.29 3.81
C PHE A 26 5.45 -28.94 4.15
N TYR A 27 4.64 -28.69 3.13
CA TYR A 27 3.22 -28.39 3.28
C TYR A 27 2.39 -29.21 2.32
N LYS A 28 1.42 -29.97 2.84
CA LYS A 28 0.50 -30.83 2.07
C LYS A 28 1.23 -31.73 1.03
N GLY A 29 2.36 -32.32 1.44
CA GLY A 29 3.13 -33.25 0.61
C GLY A 29 4.01 -32.58 -0.47
N LYS A 30 4.14 -31.27 -0.44
CA LYS A 30 5.02 -30.52 -1.34
C LYS A 30 6.07 -29.75 -0.55
N GLU A 31 7.30 -29.73 -1.06
CA GLU A 31 8.34 -28.85 -0.56
C GLU A 31 8.14 -27.46 -1.16
N LEU A 32 8.00 -26.46 -0.30
CA LEU A 32 7.81 -25.07 -0.66
C LEU A 32 8.89 -24.21 0.00
N GLU A 33 9.18 -23.07 -0.59
CA GLU A 33 10.23 -22.18 -0.10
C GLU A 33 9.64 -20.86 0.42
N GLU A 34 10.09 -20.43 1.58
CA GLU A 34 9.73 -19.17 2.20
C GLU A 34 10.96 -18.35 2.62
N MET A 35 10.75 -17.06 2.89
CA MET A 35 11.77 -16.20 3.48
C MET A 35 12.20 -16.76 4.85
N ASP A 36 13.50 -16.86 5.08
CA ASP A 36 14.04 -17.24 6.38
C ASP A 36 14.30 -15.99 7.23
N THR A 37 13.25 -15.54 7.90
CA THR A 37 13.29 -14.36 8.78
C THR A 37 14.29 -14.53 9.91
N GLN A 38 14.41 -15.76 10.48
CA GLN A 38 15.35 -16.03 11.54
C GLN A 38 16.80 -15.97 11.07
N ALA A 39 17.09 -16.46 9.87
CA ALA A 39 18.43 -16.33 9.27
C ALA A 39 18.79 -14.86 9.04
N ILE A 40 17.86 -14.03 8.60
CA ILE A 40 18.07 -12.59 8.44
C ILE A 40 18.35 -11.92 9.79
N LEU A 41 17.57 -12.24 10.83
CA LEU A 41 17.78 -11.72 12.19
C LEU A 41 19.15 -12.11 12.73
N ASN A 42 19.56 -13.35 12.53
CA ASN A 42 20.88 -13.85 12.97
C ASN A 42 22.04 -13.19 12.21
N LEU A 43 21.85 -12.89 10.92
CA LEU A 43 22.85 -12.20 10.10
C LEU A 43 22.94 -10.72 10.45
N HIS A 44 21.83 -10.12 10.88
CA HIS A 44 21.67 -8.72 11.26
C HIS A 44 22.27 -7.74 10.22
N PRO A 45 21.83 -7.77 8.95
CA PRO A 45 22.31 -6.84 7.95
C PRO A 45 21.83 -5.41 8.29
N GLU A 46 22.56 -4.41 7.82
CA GLU A 46 22.14 -3.01 7.95
C GLU A 46 20.85 -2.74 7.17
N ILE A 47 20.77 -3.29 5.94
CA ILE A 47 19.60 -3.14 5.06
C ILE A 47 19.27 -4.49 4.45
N VAL A 48 17.98 -4.81 4.35
CA VAL A 48 17.47 -5.99 3.64
C VAL A 48 16.41 -5.60 2.61
N VAL A 49 16.46 -6.23 1.44
CA VAL A 49 15.42 -6.10 0.40
C VAL A 49 14.45 -7.27 0.52
N VAL A 50 13.18 -6.97 0.74
CA VAL A 50 12.08 -7.94 0.86
C VAL A 50 11.01 -7.61 -0.16
N ASP A 51 10.79 -8.47 -1.13
CA ASP A 51 9.76 -8.31 -2.15
C ASP A 51 8.40 -8.89 -1.72
N GLU A 52 7.33 -8.48 -2.42
CA GLU A 52 5.96 -8.96 -2.19
C GLU A 52 5.47 -8.81 -0.74
N LEU A 53 5.41 -7.59 -0.23
CA LEU A 53 5.01 -7.29 1.16
C LEU A 53 3.65 -7.91 1.56
N ALA A 54 2.72 -8.06 0.61
CA ALA A 54 1.38 -8.60 0.83
C ALA A 54 1.32 -10.13 0.90
N HIS A 55 2.42 -10.82 0.60
CA HIS A 55 2.45 -12.28 0.50
C HIS A 55 1.91 -12.96 1.77
N THR A 56 1.11 -14.01 1.56
CA THR A 56 0.66 -14.89 2.64
C THR A 56 1.67 -16.02 2.80
N ASN A 57 2.34 -16.06 3.94
CA ASN A 57 3.35 -17.05 4.23
C ASN A 57 2.72 -18.45 4.36
N ILE A 58 3.53 -19.48 4.09
CA ILE A 58 3.14 -20.86 4.26
C ILE A 58 2.95 -21.17 5.75
N GLU A 59 1.96 -21.98 6.08
CA GLU A 59 1.73 -22.45 7.45
C GLU A 59 2.99 -23.13 8.00
N GLY A 60 3.42 -22.72 9.19
CA GLY A 60 4.67 -23.18 9.83
C GLY A 60 5.89 -22.29 9.56
N SER A 61 5.77 -21.18 8.83
CA SER A 61 6.87 -20.23 8.61
C SER A 61 7.12 -19.27 9.77
N GLY A 62 6.24 -19.21 10.76
CA GLY A 62 6.30 -18.32 11.92
C GLY A 62 5.18 -17.28 11.85
N ASN A 63 5.33 -16.22 11.07
CA ASN A 63 4.27 -15.25 10.88
C ASN A 63 3.34 -15.63 9.71
N PRO A 64 2.03 -15.40 9.81
CA PRO A 64 1.08 -15.67 8.73
C PRO A 64 1.28 -14.81 7.48
N LYS A 65 1.82 -13.60 7.64
CA LYS A 65 1.99 -12.62 6.57
C LYS A 65 3.41 -12.07 6.51
N ARG A 66 3.89 -11.80 5.30
CA ARG A 66 5.24 -11.24 5.08
C ARG A 66 5.41 -9.85 5.68
N TRP A 67 4.38 -9.02 5.67
CA TRP A 67 4.47 -7.73 6.33
C TRP A 67 4.74 -7.84 7.84
N GLN A 68 4.30 -8.92 8.50
CA GLN A 68 4.62 -9.18 9.91
C GLN A 68 6.09 -9.57 10.10
N ASP A 69 6.66 -10.33 9.15
CA ASP A 69 8.11 -10.59 9.16
C ASP A 69 8.90 -9.30 9.00
N VAL A 70 8.46 -8.42 8.09
CA VAL A 70 9.08 -7.10 7.91
C VAL A 70 9.01 -6.27 9.20
N MET A 71 7.87 -6.27 9.90
CA MET A 71 7.77 -5.60 11.20
C MET A 71 8.76 -6.15 12.21
N GLN A 72 8.93 -7.47 12.27
CA GLN A 72 9.89 -8.13 13.16
C GLN A 72 11.35 -7.74 12.83
N LEU A 73 11.69 -7.57 11.54
CA LEU A 73 13.01 -7.09 11.12
C LEU A 73 13.25 -5.64 11.51
N LEU A 74 12.24 -4.78 11.35
CA LEU A 74 12.30 -3.37 11.76
C LEU A 74 12.45 -3.23 13.27
N ASP A 75 11.71 -4.01 14.06
CA ASP A 75 11.81 -4.05 15.53
C ASP A 75 13.20 -4.50 16.00
N ALA A 76 13.91 -5.31 15.21
CA ALA A 76 15.29 -5.69 15.45
C ALA A 76 16.32 -4.63 15.00
N GLY A 77 15.88 -3.48 14.48
CA GLY A 77 16.76 -2.39 14.03
C GLY A 77 17.34 -2.59 12.62
N ILE A 78 16.79 -3.50 11.83
CA ILE A 78 17.21 -3.75 10.44
C ILE A 78 16.38 -2.86 9.51
N SER A 79 17.02 -2.05 8.67
CA SER A 79 16.33 -1.27 7.65
C SER A 79 15.79 -2.17 6.53
N VAL A 80 14.55 -1.91 6.07
CA VAL A 80 13.90 -2.74 5.06
C VAL A 80 13.50 -1.91 3.85
N ILE A 81 13.89 -2.36 2.66
CA ILE A 81 13.34 -1.89 1.39
C ILE A 81 12.37 -2.96 0.88
N THR A 82 11.13 -2.57 0.64
CA THR A 82 10.09 -3.51 0.22
C THR A 82 9.25 -2.96 -0.93
N ALA A 83 8.48 -3.82 -1.57
CA ALA A 83 7.56 -3.47 -2.64
C ALA A 83 6.15 -3.99 -2.36
N VAL A 84 5.15 -3.18 -2.69
CA VAL A 84 3.73 -3.54 -2.61
C VAL A 84 2.98 -2.94 -3.80
N ASN A 85 2.06 -3.70 -4.35
CA ASN A 85 1.17 -3.19 -5.39
C ASN A 85 -0.05 -2.55 -4.74
N ILE A 86 -0.59 -1.51 -5.38
CA ILE A 86 -1.71 -0.70 -4.87
C ILE A 86 -2.93 -1.54 -4.48
N GLN A 87 -3.22 -2.62 -5.23
CA GLN A 87 -4.36 -3.50 -4.97
C GLN A 87 -4.29 -4.24 -3.63
N HIS A 88 -3.12 -4.31 -3.00
CA HIS A 88 -2.92 -4.99 -1.73
C HIS A 88 -3.03 -4.08 -0.51
N ILE A 89 -3.27 -2.78 -0.68
CA ILE A 89 -3.47 -1.85 0.43
C ILE A 89 -4.89 -2.01 0.95
N GLU A 90 -5.03 -2.30 2.25
CA GLU A 90 -6.31 -2.66 2.87
C GLU A 90 -7.37 -1.58 2.71
N GLY A 91 -7.05 -0.32 2.97
CA GLY A 91 -7.96 0.81 2.86
C GLY A 91 -8.39 1.14 1.43
N LEU A 92 -7.75 0.57 0.40
CA LEU A 92 -8.07 0.77 -1.01
C LEU A 92 -8.80 -0.43 -1.64
N ASN A 93 -9.01 -1.50 -0.87
CA ASN A 93 -9.54 -2.77 -1.40
C ASN A 93 -10.91 -2.62 -2.07
N GLU A 94 -11.83 -1.85 -1.47
CA GLU A 94 -13.17 -1.59 -2.05
C GLU A 94 -13.06 -0.85 -3.39
N SER A 95 -12.24 0.20 -3.45
CA SER A 95 -12.01 0.95 -4.69
C SER A 95 -11.37 0.10 -5.78
N VAL A 96 -10.42 -0.76 -5.41
CA VAL A 96 -9.79 -1.70 -6.36
C VAL A 96 -10.81 -2.71 -6.87
N GLN A 97 -11.69 -3.22 -6.02
CA GLN A 97 -12.75 -4.15 -6.42
C GLN A 97 -13.78 -3.47 -7.33
N GLU A 98 -14.15 -2.22 -7.06
CA GLU A 98 -15.04 -1.43 -7.93
C GLU A 98 -14.42 -1.21 -9.33
N ILE A 99 -13.13 -0.91 -9.39
CA ILE A 99 -12.41 -0.66 -10.65
C ILE A 99 -12.23 -1.96 -11.46
N THR A 100 -11.80 -3.03 -10.80
CA THR A 100 -11.32 -4.24 -11.49
C THR A 100 -12.33 -5.38 -11.52
N GLY A 101 -13.36 -5.33 -10.67
CA GLY A 101 -14.29 -6.43 -10.44
C GLY A 101 -13.68 -7.62 -9.69
N VAL A 102 -12.43 -7.51 -9.21
CA VAL A 102 -11.69 -8.59 -8.55
C VAL A 102 -11.51 -8.29 -7.07
N GLU A 103 -11.92 -9.23 -6.21
CA GLU A 103 -11.63 -9.17 -4.79
C GLU A 103 -10.20 -9.63 -4.50
N VAL A 104 -9.39 -8.76 -3.85
CA VAL A 104 -8.02 -9.05 -3.46
C VAL A 104 -7.98 -9.51 -2.01
N HIS A 105 -7.50 -10.73 -1.77
CA HIS A 105 -7.45 -11.35 -0.44
C HIS A 105 -6.14 -11.09 0.31
N GLU A 106 -5.02 -10.93 -0.41
CA GLU A 106 -3.75 -10.58 0.18
C GLU A 106 -3.71 -9.08 0.45
N ARG A 107 -3.65 -8.70 1.72
CA ARG A 107 -3.76 -7.29 2.15
C ARG A 107 -2.65 -6.92 3.10
N VAL A 108 -2.21 -5.67 2.99
CA VAL A 108 -1.28 -5.00 3.90
C VAL A 108 -2.05 -3.90 4.62
N PRO A 109 -2.07 -3.89 5.96
CA PRO A 109 -2.73 -2.83 6.73
C PRO A 109 -2.15 -1.46 6.42
N ASP A 110 -3.01 -0.43 6.40
CA ASP A 110 -2.59 0.96 6.17
C ASP A 110 -1.58 1.45 7.21
N SER A 111 -1.66 0.92 8.44
CA SER A 111 -0.70 1.21 9.49
C SER A 111 0.74 0.81 9.16
N VAL A 112 0.94 -0.27 8.41
CA VAL A 112 2.27 -0.72 7.95
C VAL A 112 2.88 0.29 6.97
N LEU A 113 2.07 0.78 6.02
CA LEU A 113 2.53 1.82 5.13
C LEU A 113 2.76 3.16 5.85
N ALA A 114 1.97 3.46 6.89
CA ALA A 114 2.12 4.68 7.67
C ALA A 114 3.44 4.74 8.46
N MET A 115 4.07 3.59 8.70
CA MET A 115 5.38 3.48 9.36
C MET A 115 6.56 3.65 8.40
N ALA A 116 6.33 3.66 7.09
CA ALA A 116 7.40 3.83 6.11
C ALA A 116 7.98 5.24 6.18
N ASP A 117 9.30 5.34 6.27
CA ASP A 117 10.03 6.61 6.25
C ASP A 117 9.92 7.27 4.87
N GLU A 118 9.91 6.46 3.83
CA GLU A 118 9.80 6.91 2.44
C GLU A 118 8.88 5.98 1.64
N VAL A 119 8.00 6.58 0.83
CA VAL A 119 7.13 5.86 -0.11
C VAL A 119 7.40 6.40 -1.51
N VAL A 120 7.87 5.52 -2.38
CA VAL A 120 8.20 5.86 -3.78
C VAL A 120 7.19 5.18 -4.71
N ASN A 121 6.54 5.97 -5.56
CA ASN A 121 5.70 5.43 -6.62
C ASN A 121 6.55 5.10 -7.86
N ILE A 122 6.57 3.83 -8.23
CA ILE A 122 7.17 3.39 -9.50
C ILE A 122 6.07 3.44 -10.55
N ASP A 123 5.98 4.57 -11.22
CA ASP A 123 4.92 4.83 -12.20
C ASP A 123 5.30 4.33 -13.59
N LEU A 124 4.35 3.65 -14.24
CA LEU A 124 4.40 3.24 -15.64
C LEU A 124 3.14 3.73 -16.35
N THR A 125 3.27 4.15 -17.60
CA THR A 125 2.10 4.43 -18.44
C THR A 125 1.31 3.15 -18.71
N ALA A 126 0.02 3.29 -19.00
CA ALA A 126 -0.82 2.13 -19.32
C ALA A 126 -0.28 1.36 -20.54
N ASP A 127 0.20 2.09 -21.56
CA ASP A 127 0.76 1.49 -22.77
C ASP A 127 2.04 0.69 -22.47
N GLU A 128 2.97 1.26 -21.69
CA GLU A 128 4.19 0.56 -21.27
C GLU A 128 3.89 -0.70 -20.46
N LEU A 129 2.90 -0.66 -19.56
CA LEU A 129 2.50 -1.82 -18.78
C LEU A 129 1.87 -2.90 -19.66
N ILE A 130 1.00 -2.53 -20.60
CA ILE A 130 0.39 -3.43 -21.57
C ILE A 130 1.46 -4.07 -22.48
N ASP A 131 2.43 -3.29 -22.93
CA ASP A 131 3.52 -3.80 -23.77
C ASP A 131 4.41 -4.79 -23.00
N ARG A 132 4.71 -4.52 -21.73
CA ARG A 132 5.42 -5.47 -20.84
C ARG A 132 4.62 -6.76 -20.60
N LEU A 133 3.30 -6.66 -20.48
CA LEU A 133 2.41 -7.82 -20.37
C LEU A 133 2.45 -8.66 -21.64
N LYS A 134 2.29 -8.04 -22.82
CA LYS A 134 2.35 -8.72 -24.11
C LYS A 134 3.70 -9.36 -24.39
N ALA A 135 4.79 -8.73 -23.95
CA ALA A 135 6.15 -9.26 -24.05
C ALA A 135 6.43 -10.41 -23.06
N GLY A 136 5.46 -10.83 -22.24
CA GLY A 136 5.63 -11.91 -21.27
C GLY A 136 6.53 -11.54 -20.08
N LYS A 137 6.81 -10.24 -19.89
CA LYS A 137 7.69 -9.76 -18.82
C LYS A 137 7.03 -9.74 -17.43
N ILE A 138 5.69 -9.88 -17.37
CA ILE A 138 4.91 -9.85 -16.11
C ILE A 138 4.29 -11.22 -15.84
N TYR A 139 3.58 -11.78 -16.83
CA TYR A 139 2.98 -13.10 -16.77
C TYR A 139 3.53 -14.03 -17.87
N LYS A 140 3.41 -15.32 -17.65
CA LYS A 140 3.68 -16.30 -18.70
C LYS A 140 2.73 -16.11 -19.88
N PRO A 141 3.14 -16.39 -21.11
CA PRO A 141 2.34 -16.12 -22.33
C PRO A 141 0.92 -16.69 -22.31
N ASP A 142 0.73 -17.85 -21.70
CA ASP A 142 -0.58 -18.53 -21.54
C ASP A 142 -1.60 -17.73 -20.69
N LYS A 143 -1.13 -16.87 -19.78
CA LYS A 143 -1.97 -16.06 -18.89
C LYS A 143 -2.18 -14.62 -19.37
N VAL A 144 -1.41 -14.15 -20.34
CA VAL A 144 -1.41 -12.75 -20.80
C VAL A 144 -2.77 -12.35 -21.36
N ALA A 145 -3.38 -13.17 -22.21
CA ALA A 145 -4.67 -12.86 -22.83
C ALA A 145 -5.80 -12.71 -21.79
N ALA A 146 -5.85 -13.61 -20.81
CA ALA A 146 -6.83 -13.54 -19.73
C ALA A 146 -6.60 -12.30 -18.83
N ALA A 147 -5.35 -11.98 -18.54
CA ALA A 147 -4.99 -10.82 -17.73
C ALA A 147 -5.39 -9.50 -18.40
N LEU A 148 -5.14 -9.33 -19.69
CA LEU A 148 -5.49 -8.15 -20.48
C LEU A 148 -7.01 -7.97 -20.67
N ASN A 149 -7.77 -9.05 -20.70
CA ASN A 149 -9.22 -8.99 -20.88
C ASN A 149 -9.98 -8.75 -19.55
N ASN A 150 -9.33 -8.91 -18.42
CA ASN A 150 -9.95 -8.77 -17.11
C ASN A 150 -9.34 -7.62 -16.29
N PHE A 151 -8.28 -7.92 -15.55
CA PHE A 151 -7.69 -6.97 -14.59
C PHE A 151 -6.93 -5.84 -15.28
N PHE A 152 -6.14 -6.14 -16.31
CA PHE A 152 -5.22 -5.20 -16.98
C PHE A 152 -5.84 -4.58 -18.25
N THR A 153 -7.08 -4.16 -18.19
CA THR A 153 -7.63 -3.28 -19.24
C THR A 153 -6.98 -1.90 -19.14
N GLN A 154 -6.92 -1.17 -20.25
CA GLN A 154 -6.36 0.18 -20.26
C GLN A 154 -7.07 1.10 -19.26
N GLU A 155 -8.39 0.99 -19.16
CA GLU A 155 -9.21 1.77 -18.24
C GLU A 155 -8.88 1.45 -16.77
N ASN A 156 -8.82 0.17 -16.41
CA ASN A 156 -8.48 -0.26 -15.05
C ASN A 156 -7.08 0.21 -14.67
N ILE A 157 -6.10 0.09 -15.57
CA ILE A 157 -4.72 0.55 -15.33
C ILE A 157 -4.68 2.03 -15.04
N LEU A 158 -5.40 2.85 -15.83
CA LEU A 158 -5.45 4.30 -15.62
C LEU A 158 -6.07 4.66 -14.27
N GLN A 159 -7.17 4.00 -13.90
CA GLN A 159 -7.85 4.23 -12.61
C GLN A 159 -6.99 3.76 -11.42
N LEU A 160 -6.34 2.60 -11.52
CA LEU A 160 -5.42 2.11 -10.48
C LEU A 160 -4.19 3.01 -10.34
N ARG A 161 -3.67 3.55 -11.44
CA ARG A 161 -2.58 4.52 -11.45
C ARG A 161 -2.98 5.82 -10.76
N GLU A 162 -4.18 6.35 -11.08
CA GLU A 162 -4.72 7.53 -10.40
C GLU A 162 -4.87 7.30 -8.89
N LEU A 163 -5.37 6.11 -8.50
CA LEU A 163 -5.50 5.73 -7.09
C LEU A 163 -4.14 5.68 -6.38
N ALA A 164 -3.12 5.12 -7.03
CA ALA A 164 -1.76 5.05 -6.49
C ALA A 164 -1.15 6.45 -6.30
N LEU A 165 -1.31 7.33 -7.28
CA LEU A 165 -0.81 8.70 -7.20
C LEU A 165 -1.50 9.50 -6.09
N LYS A 166 -2.82 9.34 -5.92
CA LYS A 166 -3.57 9.95 -4.81
C LYS A 166 -3.08 9.45 -3.45
N GLU A 167 -2.85 8.16 -3.31
CA GLU A 167 -2.38 7.57 -2.04
C GLU A 167 -0.99 8.11 -1.66
N VAL A 168 -0.07 8.19 -2.62
CA VAL A 168 1.27 8.76 -2.37
C VAL A 168 1.18 10.24 -2.01
N ALA A 169 0.36 11.02 -2.72
CA ALA A 169 0.16 12.44 -2.42
C ALA A 169 -0.36 12.66 -0.98
N LEU A 170 -1.36 11.88 -0.56
CA LEU A 170 -1.90 11.93 0.81
C LEU A 170 -0.84 11.60 1.88
N ARG A 171 0.10 10.71 1.56
CA ARG A 171 1.18 10.36 2.51
C ARG A 171 2.24 11.43 2.61
N VAL A 172 2.65 12.01 1.49
CA VAL A 172 3.56 13.16 1.47
C VAL A 172 2.97 14.31 2.29
N GLU A 173 1.69 14.57 2.12
CA GLU A 173 0.98 15.61 2.85
C GLU A 173 0.95 15.34 4.36
N LYS A 174 0.57 14.14 4.80
CA LYS A 174 0.60 13.76 6.22
C LYS A 174 2.01 13.87 6.83
N LYS A 175 3.05 13.52 6.05
CA LYS A 175 4.44 13.66 6.51
C LYS A 175 4.81 15.13 6.70
N VAL A 176 4.48 15.99 5.73
CA VAL A 176 4.69 17.44 5.83
C VAL A 176 3.92 18.03 7.01
N GLU A 177 2.66 17.64 7.23
CA GLU A 177 1.87 18.07 8.38
C GLU A 177 2.52 17.68 9.71
N ASN A 178 3.04 16.45 9.82
CA ASN A 178 3.71 15.98 11.03
C ASN A 178 5.04 16.68 11.28
N GLU A 179 5.83 16.92 10.23
CA GLU A 179 7.11 17.63 10.32
C GLU A 179 6.90 19.11 10.64
N VAL A 180 5.88 19.74 10.06
CA VAL A 180 5.50 21.14 10.33
C VAL A 180 4.85 21.29 11.72
N ALA A 181 4.11 20.28 12.20
CA ALA A 181 3.56 20.26 13.56
C ALA A 181 4.65 20.14 14.63
N ALA A 182 5.80 19.53 14.29
CA ALA A 182 6.97 19.45 15.17
C ALA A 182 7.82 20.73 15.17
N GLY A 183 7.72 21.58 14.16
CA GLY A 183 8.43 22.84 13.98
C GLY A 183 7.52 23.98 13.57
N ASP A 184 7.04 24.74 14.56
CA ASP A 184 6.37 26.06 14.45
C ASP A 184 5.24 26.23 13.40
N LYS A 185 4.03 26.31 13.91
CA LYS A 185 2.78 26.98 13.46
C LYS A 185 2.70 27.47 11.99
N CYS A 186 2.60 26.59 11.04
CA CYS A 186 1.89 26.93 9.82
C CYS A 186 0.38 26.83 10.11
N ARG A 187 -0.31 27.97 10.17
CA ARG A 187 -1.76 28.05 10.32
C ARG A 187 -2.40 27.49 9.04
N HIS A 188 -2.74 26.23 9.05
CA HIS A 188 -3.70 25.75 8.06
C HIS A 188 -5.09 26.29 8.43
N ASP A 189 -5.71 26.98 7.51
CA ASP A 189 -7.09 27.42 7.65
C ASP A 189 -7.94 26.17 7.93
N ARG A 190 -8.73 26.21 8.98
CA ARG A 190 -9.66 25.13 9.34
C ARG A 190 -11.08 25.60 9.06
N LEU A 191 -11.91 24.72 8.56
CA LEU A 191 -13.33 24.99 8.41
C LEU A 191 -14.05 24.77 9.74
N LEU A 192 -14.95 25.70 10.09
CA LEU A 192 -15.82 25.58 11.25
C LEU A 192 -17.26 25.33 10.78
N ALA A 193 -17.80 24.16 11.10
CA ALA A 193 -19.22 23.86 10.91
C ALA A 193 -20.00 24.21 12.18
N VAL A 194 -20.79 25.25 12.13
CA VAL A 194 -21.69 25.62 13.24
C VAL A 194 -23.03 24.96 13.02
N ILE A 195 -23.50 24.19 14.00
CA ILE A 195 -24.77 23.46 13.97
C ILE A 195 -25.66 23.80 15.19
N ASP A 196 -26.94 23.59 15.02
CA ASP A 196 -27.96 23.76 16.03
C ASP A 196 -28.70 22.44 16.35
N SER A 197 -29.75 22.51 17.15
CA SER A 197 -30.59 21.36 17.52
C SER A 197 -31.39 20.75 16.34
N SER A 198 -31.41 21.40 15.16
CA SER A 198 -32.11 20.91 13.98
C SER A 198 -31.31 19.78 13.28
N GLU A 199 -31.70 18.55 13.52
CA GLU A 199 -30.98 17.35 12.98
C GLU A 199 -30.81 17.40 11.45
N LYS A 200 -31.87 17.73 10.72
CA LYS A 200 -31.84 17.78 9.24
C LYS A 200 -30.89 18.84 8.72
N ARG A 201 -30.84 20.01 9.36
CA ARG A 201 -30.00 21.14 9.01
C ARG A 201 -28.54 20.83 9.35
N SER A 202 -28.32 20.32 10.54
CA SER A 202 -26.99 19.94 11.05
C SER A 202 -26.34 18.87 10.21
N ARG A 203 -27.02 17.79 9.82
CA ARG A 203 -26.52 16.77 8.89
C ARG A 203 -26.13 17.35 7.54
N ARG A 204 -26.92 18.30 7.01
CA ARG A 204 -26.62 18.96 5.72
C ARG A 204 -25.36 19.82 5.81
N VAL A 205 -25.21 20.59 6.90
CA VAL A 205 -24.02 21.44 7.14
C VAL A 205 -22.79 20.57 7.26
N ILE A 206 -22.78 19.54 8.12
CA ILE A 206 -21.65 18.65 8.32
C ILE A 206 -21.20 18.00 6.99
N ARG A 207 -22.15 17.44 6.21
CA ARG A 207 -21.82 16.81 4.92
C ARG A 207 -21.23 17.80 3.92
N LYS A 208 -21.73 19.04 3.88
CA LYS A 208 -21.23 20.06 2.98
C LYS A 208 -19.82 20.49 3.41
N THR A 209 -19.61 20.73 4.71
CA THR A 209 -18.31 21.11 5.25
C THR A 209 -17.28 20.00 5.06
N ALA A 210 -17.65 18.74 5.28
CA ALA A 210 -16.76 17.61 5.04
C ALA A 210 -16.31 17.54 3.56
N ARG A 211 -17.24 17.70 2.60
CA ARG A 211 -16.88 17.76 1.17
C ARG A 211 -15.97 18.94 0.83
N MET A 212 -16.23 20.12 1.41
CA MET A 212 -15.37 21.28 1.20
C MET A 212 -13.98 21.05 1.80
N ALA A 213 -13.90 20.51 3.00
CA ALA A 213 -12.64 20.18 3.67
C ALA A 213 -11.81 19.22 2.81
N THR A 214 -12.42 18.16 2.27
CA THR A 214 -11.76 17.24 1.34
C THR A 214 -11.29 17.93 0.06
N HIS A 215 -12.11 18.85 -0.49
CA HIS A 215 -11.80 19.51 -1.76
C HIS A 215 -10.63 20.50 -1.66
N ILE A 216 -10.51 21.20 -0.53
CA ILE A 216 -9.43 22.18 -0.27
C ILE A 216 -8.35 21.59 0.66
N ASN A 217 -8.42 20.32 0.89
CA ASN A 217 -7.46 19.55 1.69
C ASN A 217 -7.18 20.15 3.07
N THR A 218 -8.24 20.30 3.87
CA THR A 218 -8.13 20.82 5.24
C THR A 218 -8.98 20.02 6.22
N SER A 219 -8.74 20.23 7.50
CA SER A 219 -9.58 19.69 8.56
C SER A 219 -10.78 20.60 8.86
N PHE A 220 -11.83 20.05 9.47
CA PHE A 220 -12.92 20.86 9.98
C PHE A 220 -13.29 20.49 11.41
N VAL A 221 -13.84 21.47 12.11
CA VAL A 221 -14.35 21.32 13.47
C VAL A 221 -15.86 21.58 13.46
N VAL A 222 -16.59 20.82 14.25
CA VAL A 222 -18.04 21.02 14.43
C VAL A 222 -18.27 21.69 15.77
N LEU A 223 -18.91 22.86 15.74
CA LEU A 223 -19.39 23.59 16.91
C LEU A 223 -20.91 23.43 17.03
N TYR A 224 -21.35 22.80 18.11
CA TYR A 224 -22.77 22.76 18.43
C TYR A 224 -23.15 23.94 19.31
N VAL A 225 -24.16 24.69 18.89
CA VAL A 225 -24.72 25.81 19.65
C VAL A 225 -26.10 25.43 20.20
N GLN A 226 -26.18 25.33 21.50
CA GLN A 226 -27.44 25.10 22.19
C GLN A 226 -28.10 26.45 22.41
N GLY A 227 -29.26 26.68 21.78
CA GLY A 227 -30.08 27.84 22.06
C GLY A 227 -30.85 27.66 23.38
N ASP A 228 -30.89 28.70 24.19
CA ASP A 228 -31.79 28.72 25.33
C ASP A 228 -33.23 28.65 24.79
N ARG A 229 -33.98 27.65 25.22
CA ARG A 229 -35.43 27.62 25.00
C ARG A 229 -36.03 28.55 26.05
N GLU A 230 -36.52 29.72 25.64
CA GLU A 230 -37.55 30.41 26.39
C GLU A 230 -38.84 29.61 26.41
#